data_4bb807a1f2e164c9b269121a0576ff40
#
_entry.id   4bb807a1f2e164c9b269121a0576ff40
#
_cell.length_a   1.000
_cell.length_b   1.000
_cell.length_c   1.000
_cell.angle_alpha   90.00
_cell.angle_beta   90.00
_cell.angle_gamma   90.00
#
_symmetry.space_group_name_H-M   'P 1'
#
loop_
_entity.id
_entity.type
_entity.pdbx_description
1 polymer ?
#
loop_
_entity_poly.entity_id
_entity_poly.type
_entity_poly.pdbx_seq_one_letter_code
_entity_poly.pdbx_strand_id
1 'polypeptide(L)'
;MIILNLNYKRLLVSLLTVALVSCSNPWDDRESNGDSNLDVTLNEAITNTAEVSQFGKLLIQTGYDKVLAASKTYTVFAPTNEALAKVDAAILNDAESLKKFVANHIALTSFSSVRKNTEDKILMLDDKYLIFKGSTAIGDAAIVTADHYAANGVFHIINKALTPKLNIWEYINANKGTSAMSAYLVYLKEFSIYKEDADAKAKAATGFLADSLSNSYLRNVYNLNNEKNSYTLFLMEDAGYNAEVTKMKPYLTKTSNDPKKDSTAIYSSYFTTRDLAFPKAYKKSELPKTLTSRFGVQFDVDQTQIVGEPIQLSNGIIYIMKKVDVKLSDRLVPTVIQGEAYTGYGNGSRSSFSSRELIDPTTGLPYNDIMAPAPGAAQFYMTYAAKDMFSTTYKVYWRAINDQLTVPISQRLQVGGKLQITGIVISVLNPLKDFGYKDVLVKDYNPFLLGSFDITQSGNIDLITLWAGTVAKNPLTIDYLKFVPDVKK
;
A
#
# COMPACT_ATOMS: atom_id res chain seq x y z
N MET A 1 35.04 -31.39 54.47
CA MET A 1 35.48 -30.35 53.49
C MET A 1 36.54 -31.00 52.61
N ILE A 2 36.43 -30.80 51.31
CA ILE A 2 37.29 -31.31 50.24
C ILE A 2 36.88 -32.69 49.69
N ILE A 3 36.53 -32.64 48.45
CA ILE A 3 36.50 -33.58 47.31
C ILE A 3 35.14 -33.50 46.60
N LEU A 4 34.92 -32.38 45.92
CA LEU A 4 33.80 -32.25 44.95
C LEU A 4 34.18 -31.43 43.68
N ASN A 5 35.50 -31.28 43.43
CA ASN A 5 35.96 -30.36 42.36
C ASN A 5 36.63 -31.05 41.15
N LEU A 6 36.77 -32.36 41.15
CA LEU A 6 37.45 -33.06 40.01
C LEU A 6 36.47 -33.66 38.99
N ASN A 7 35.27 -33.98 39.41
CA ASN A 7 34.29 -34.65 38.53
C ASN A 7 33.54 -33.64 37.62
N TYR A 8 33.38 -32.38 38.07
CA TYR A 8 32.69 -31.35 37.33
C TYR A 8 33.44 -30.91 36.04
N LYS A 9 34.76 -30.77 36.13
CA LYS A 9 35.59 -30.43 34.95
C LYS A 9 35.64 -31.55 33.92
N ARG A 10 35.60 -32.82 34.35
CA ARG A 10 35.55 -33.99 33.43
C ARG A 10 34.17 -34.14 32.80
N LEU A 11 33.10 -33.80 33.50
CA LEU A 11 31.72 -33.76 32.95
C LEU A 11 31.53 -32.64 31.93
N LEU A 12 32.12 -31.46 32.22
CA LEU A 12 32.07 -30.30 31.31
C LEU A 12 32.88 -30.52 30.04
N VAL A 13 34.03 -31.20 30.13
CA VAL A 13 34.85 -31.55 28.97
C VAL A 13 34.15 -32.66 28.10
N SER A 14 33.48 -33.62 28.72
CA SER A 14 32.72 -34.63 27.99
C SER A 14 31.43 -34.09 27.36
N LEU A 15 30.77 -33.06 28.00
CA LEU A 15 29.63 -32.40 27.42
C LEU A 15 30.04 -31.49 26.26
N LEU A 16 31.21 -30.85 26.34
CA LEU A 16 31.73 -29.99 25.24
C LEU A 16 32.19 -30.79 24.04
N THR A 17 32.71 -32.03 24.24
CA THR A 17 33.09 -32.91 23.14
C THR A 17 31.90 -33.53 22.42
N VAL A 18 30.78 -33.78 23.10
CA VAL A 18 29.53 -34.25 22.47
C VAL A 18 28.86 -33.13 21.66
N ALA A 19 28.97 -31.87 22.08
CA ALA A 19 28.44 -30.73 21.35
C ALA A 19 29.21 -30.41 20.05
N LEU A 20 30.45 -30.88 19.91
CA LEU A 20 31.26 -30.68 18.70
C LEU A 20 31.08 -31.75 17.63
N VAL A 21 30.41 -32.85 17.93
CA VAL A 21 30.15 -33.94 16.99
C VAL A 21 28.74 -33.88 16.40
N SER A 22 27.88 -32.98 16.87
CA SER A 22 26.48 -32.86 16.42
C SER A 22 26.22 -31.77 15.39
N CYS A 23 27.25 -31.19 14.78
CA CYS A 23 27.09 -30.43 13.53
C CYS A 23 27.57 -31.29 12.36
N SER A 24 26.81 -32.33 12.02
CA SER A 24 26.89 -32.84 10.66
C SER A 24 26.34 -31.75 9.75
N ASN A 25 27.24 -31.09 9.02
CA ASN A 25 26.89 -30.15 7.97
C ASN A 25 26.03 -30.96 6.97
N PRO A 26 24.80 -30.50 6.66
CA PRO A 26 23.98 -31.20 5.64
C PRO A 26 24.69 -31.37 4.29
N TRP A 27 25.80 -30.66 4.10
CA TRP A 27 26.67 -30.76 2.93
C TRP A 27 27.67 -31.92 3.04
N ASP A 28 28.11 -32.31 4.27
CA ASP A 28 29.04 -33.45 4.48
C ASP A 28 28.36 -34.81 4.20
N ASP A 29 27.06 -34.93 4.50
CA ASP A 29 26.26 -36.11 4.10
C ASP A 29 26.09 -36.22 2.57
N ARG A 30 26.21 -35.12 1.86
CA ARG A 30 26.18 -35.00 0.43
C ARG A 30 27.49 -35.47 -0.23
N GLU A 31 28.63 -35.12 0.35
CA GLU A 31 29.95 -35.57 -0.10
C GLU A 31 30.22 -37.05 0.19
N SER A 32 29.61 -37.61 1.24
CA SER A 32 29.83 -39.01 1.65
C SER A 32 29.06 -40.02 0.82
N ASN A 33 28.06 -39.64 0.03
CA ASN A 33 27.19 -40.57 -0.70
C ASN A 33 27.68 -40.89 -2.12
N GLY A 34 28.81 -40.35 -2.58
CA GLY A 34 29.42 -40.71 -3.87
C GLY A 34 28.49 -40.49 -5.09
N ASP A 35 27.53 -39.58 -5.00
CA ASP A 35 26.67 -39.23 -6.14
C ASP A 35 27.45 -38.39 -7.14
N SER A 36 27.82 -39.00 -8.26
CA SER A 36 28.58 -38.33 -9.35
C SER A 36 27.88 -37.10 -9.91
N ASN A 37 26.58 -36.90 -9.63
CA ASN A 37 25.85 -35.71 -10.02
C ASN A 37 26.28 -34.48 -9.22
N LEU A 38 26.90 -34.63 -8.05
CA LEU A 38 27.39 -33.52 -7.22
C LEU A 38 28.74 -32.97 -7.69
N ASP A 39 29.42 -33.63 -8.63
CA ASP A 39 30.69 -33.23 -9.20
C ASP A 39 30.52 -32.28 -10.40
N VAL A 40 29.29 -32.15 -10.93
CA VAL A 40 28.99 -31.32 -12.10
C VAL A 40 28.18 -30.06 -11.73
N THR A 41 28.37 -28.98 -12.47
CA THR A 41 27.62 -27.74 -12.29
C THR A 41 26.18 -27.88 -12.77
N LEU A 42 25.28 -26.99 -12.29
CA LEU A 42 23.87 -26.96 -12.76
C LEU A 42 23.75 -26.89 -14.28
N ASN A 43 24.56 -26.05 -14.93
CA ASN A 43 24.53 -25.91 -16.38
C ASN A 43 24.93 -27.21 -17.09
N GLU A 44 25.98 -27.90 -16.62
CA GLU A 44 26.42 -29.19 -17.17
C GLU A 44 25.37 -30.25 -16.93
N ALA A 45 24.82 -30.36 -15.70
CA ALA A 45 23.78 -31.33 -15.36
C ALA A 45 22.54 -31.16 -16.25
N ILE A 46 22.06 -29.91 -16.44
CA ILE A 46 20.90 -29.59 -17.30
C ILE A 46 21.23 -29.91 -18.77
N THR A 47 22.42 -29.56 -19.27
CA THR A 47 22.81 -29.76 -20.66
C THR A 47 22.94 -31.26 -20.98
N ASN A 48 23.42 -32.04 -20.02
CA ASN A 48 23.58 -33.50 -20.15
C ASN A 48 22.28 -34.29 -19.95
N THR A 49 21.24 -33.67 -19.42
CA THR A 49 19.91 -34.27 -19.28
C THR A 49 19.14 -34.15 -20.59
N ALA A 50 18.94 -35.26 -21.32
CA ALA A 50 18.41 -35.28 -22.69
C ALA A 50 17.09 -34.50 -22.85
N GLU A 51 16.20 -34.64 -21.88
CA GLU A 51 14.83 -34.07 -21.90
C GLU A 51 14.78 -32.52 -21.72
N VAL A 52 15.85 -31.89 -21.19
CA VAL A 52 15.95 -30.44 -20.94
C VAL A 52 17.19 -29.80 -21.59
N SER A 53 17.89 -30.57 -22.44
CA SER A 53 19.17 -30.16 -23.03
C SER A 53 19.08 -28.84 -23.88
N GLN A 54 17.90 -28.57 -24.49
CA GLN A 54 17.71 -27.31 -25.20
C GLN A 54 17.71 -26.11 -24.27
N PHE A 55 17.16 -26.23 -23.06
CA PHE A 55 17.23 -25.17 -22.05
C PHE A 55 18.67 -24.92 -21.59
N GLY A 56 19.48 -25.99 -21.44
CA GLY A 56 20.91 -25.87 -21.19
C GLY A 56 21.64 -25.01 -22.24
N LYS A 57 21.29 -25.17 -23.52
CA LYS A 57 21.84 -24.30 -24.60
C LYS A 57 21.42 -22.84 -24.46
N LEU A 58 20.17 -22.59 -24.03
CA LEU A 58 19.69 -21.21 -23.79
C LEU A 58 20.42 -20.55 -22.60
N LEU A 59 20.77 -21.32 -21.55
CA LEU A 59 21.59 -20.82 -20.44
C LEU A 59 22.94 -20.28 -20.96
N ILE A 60 23.60 -21.03 -21.85
CA ILE A 60 24.88 -20.63 -22.46
C ILE A 60 24.69 -19.42 -23.38
N GLN A 61 23.68 -19.45 -24.25
CA GLN A 61 23.40 -18.38 -25.21
C GLN A 61 23.13 -17.03 -24.50
N THR A 62 22.50 -17.05 -23.33
CA THR A 62 22.19 -15.83 -22.55
C THR A 62 23.28 -15.44 -21.57
N GLY A 63 24.33 -16.27 -21.41
CA GLY A 63 25.43 -16.06 -20.46
C GLY A 63 25.07 -16.39 -19.01
N TYR A 64 23.91 -16.99 -18.75
CA TYR A 64 23.50 -17.41 -17.41
C TYR A 64 24.26 -18.67 -16.91
N ASP A 65 24.90 -19.44 -17.79
CA ASP A 65 25.88 -20.46 -17.42
C ASP A 65 26.96 -19.91 -16.49
N LYS A 66 27.51 -18.72 -16.80
CA LYS A 66 28.50 -18.01 -15.98
C LYS A 66 27.94 -17.48 -14.66
N VAL A 67 26.69 -17.03 -14.65
CA VAL A 67 25.99 -16.61 -13.44
C VAL A 67 25.78 -17.79 -12.50
N LEU A 68 25.33 -18.92 -13.03
CA LEU A 68 25.14 -20.16 -12.28
C LEU A 68 26.47 -20.75 -11.77
N ALA A 69 27.58 -20.53 -12.47
CA ALA A 69 28.91 -20.97 -12.03
C ALA A 69 29.47 -20.14 -10.88
N ALA A 70 28.89 -18.96 -10.56
CA ALA A 70 29.30 -18.16 -9.41
C ALA A 70 28.97 -18.88 -8.09
N SER A 71 29.66 -18.50 -6.99
CA SER A 71 29.66 -19.19 -5.68
C SER A 71 28.32 -19.14 -4.89
N LYS A 72 27.19 -18.93 -5.57
CA LYS A 72 25.85 -18.93 -4.97
C LYS A 72 25.10 -20.19 -5.35
N THR A 73 24.19 -20.63 -4.49
CA THR A 73 23.27 -21.73 -4.79
C THR A 73 22.02 -21.20 -5.47
N TYR A 74 21.63 -21.85 -6.57
CA TYR A 74 20.45 -21.49 -7.35
C TYR A 74 19.47 -22.67 -7.45
N THR A 75 18.23 -22.36 -7.78
CA THR A 75 17.27 -23.36 -8.28
C THR A 75 16.94 -23.03 -9.73
N VAL A 76 17.03 -24.01 -10.60
CA VAL A 76 16.63 -23.87 -12.01
C VAL A 76 15.38 -24.73 -12.27
N PHE A 77 14.34 -24.10 -12.81
CA PHE A 77 13.14 -24.79 -13.28
C PHE A 77 13.30 -25.01 -14.79
N ALA A 78 13.86 -26.15 -15.16
CA ALA A 78 14.20 -26.46 -16.54
C ALA A 78 12.98 -27.00 -17.31
N PRO A 79 12.44 -26.28 -18.32
CA PRO A 79 11.35 -26.79 -19.13
C PRO A 79 11.82 -27.91 -20.04
N THR A 80 10.96 -28.92 -20.26
CA THR A 80 11.23 -29.96 -21.24
C THR A 80 11.42 -29.38 -22.64
N ASN A 81 12.14 -30.11 -23.51
CA ASN A 81 12.31 -29.68 -24.89
C ASN A 81 10.97 -29.50 -25.61
N GLU A 82 9.96 -30.34 -25.28
CA GLU A 82 8.59 -30.19 -25.79
C GLU A 82 7.89 -28.92 -25.28
N ALA A 83 8.15 -28.53 -24.01
CA ALA A 83 7.61 -27.30 -23.44
C ALA A 83 8.24 -26.07 -24.11
N LEU A 84 9.55 -26.11 -24.40
CA LEU A 84 10.25 -25.05 -25.12
C LEU A 84 9.76 -24.88 -26.55
N ALA A 85 9.44 -25.98 -27.25
CA ALA A 85 8.93 -25.94 -28.62
C ALA A 85 7.58 -25.20 -28.74
N LYS A 86 6.86 -24.98 -27.63
CA LYS A 86 5.60 -24.25 -27.57
C LYS A 86 5.76 -22.76 -27.23
N VAL A 87 6.98 -22.30 -26.96
CA VAL A 87 7.29 -20.90 -26.66
C VAL A 87 7.23 -20.07 -27.94
N ASP A 88 6.64 -18.89 -27.87
CA ASP A 88 6.59 -17.96 -29.00
C ASP A 88 8.02 -17.68 -29.52
N ALA A 89 8.19 -17.89 -30.82
CA ALA A 89 9.46 -17.64 -31.50
C ALA A 89 9.93 -16.18 -31.36
N ALA A 90 9.02 -15.21 -31.20
CA ALA A 90 9.37 -13.83 -30.96
C ALA A 90 10.17 -13.64 -29.66
N ILE A 91 9.87 -14.43 -28.62
CA ILE A 91 10.62 -14.40 -27.33
C ILE A 91 12.01 -15.01 -27.52
N LEU A 92 12.11 -16.10 -28.26
CA LEU A 92 13.37 -16.82 -28.44
C LEU A 92 14.33 -16.12 -29.39
N ASN A 93 13.83 -15.32 -30.32
CA ASN A 93 14.60 -14.62 -31.36
C ASN A 93 15.03 -13.19 -30.97
N ASP A 94 14.44 -12.62 -29.91
CA ASP A 94 14.84 -11.32 -29.39
C ASP A 94 15.77 -11.50 -28.17
N ALA A 95 16.98 -10.94 -28.21
CA ALA A 95 18.01 -11.18 -27.21
C ALA A 95 17.59 -10.73 -25.79
N GLU A 96 16.89 -9.60 -25.66
CA GLU A 96 16.44 -9.08 -24.37
C GLU A 96 15.26 -9.90 -23.82
N SER A 97 14.32 -10.28 -24.66
CA SER A 97 13.20 -11.14 -24.29
C SER A 97 13.68 -12.53 -23.89
N LEU A 98 14.62 -13.12 -24.65
CA LEU A 98 15.23 -14.39 -24.33
C LEU A 98 15.96 -14.35 -22.98
N LYS A 99 16.71 -13.31 -22.73
CA LYS A 99 17.42 -13.13 -21.45
C LYS A 99 16.47 -13.06 -20.26
N LYS A 100 15.38 -12.29 -20.37
CA LYS A 100 14.31 -12.24 -19.35
C LYS A 100 13.61 -13.59 -19.21
N PHE A 101 13.30 -14.24 -20.31
CA PHE A 101 12.69 -15.56 -20.31
C PHE A 101 13.52 -16.59 -19.54
N VAL A 102 14.82 -16.68 -19.82
CA VAL A 102 15.72 -17.62 -19.11
C VAL A 102 15.86 -17.22 -17.65
N ALA A 103 15.99 -15.94 -17.32
CA ALA A 103 16.06 -15.44 -15.96
C ALA A 103 14.82 -15.81 -15.12
N ASN A 104 13.63 -15.83 -15.72
CA ASN A 104 12.37 -16.22 -15.06
C ASN A 104 12.29 -17.72 -14.71
N HIS A 105 13.28 -18.52 -15.12
CA HIS A 105 13.41 -19.93 -14.75
C HIS A 105 14.46 -20.18 -13.66
N ILE A 106 15.11 -19.12 -13.17
CA ILE A 106 16.22 -19.21 -12.20
C ILE A 106 15.80 -18.51 -10.91
N ALA A 107 15.71 -19.24 -9.81
CA ALA A 107 15.50 -18.66 -8.48
C ALA A 107 16.83 -18.41 -7.76
N LEU A 108 16.89 -17.33 -6.97
CA LEU A 108 18.11 -16.81 -6.35
C LEU A 108 18.62 -17.61 -5.15
N THR A 109 17.90 -18.65 -4.73
CA THR A 109 18.29 -19.55 -3.63
C THR A 109 17.93 -20.99 -3.96
N SER A 110 18.45 -21.95 -3.16
CA SER A 110 18.11 -23.36 -3.32
C SER A 110 16.74 -23.66 -2.71
N PHE A 111 15.84 -24.17 -3.53
CA PHE A 111 14.52 -24.67 -3.13
C PHE A 111 14.41 -26.16 -3.50
N SER A 112 14.37 -27.03 -2.50
CA SER A 112 14.09 -28.46 -2.71
C SER A 112 12.62 -28.80 -2.47
N SER A 113 12.17 -29.93 -3.02
CA SER A 113 10.79 -30.39 -2.89
C SER A 113 10.41 -30.88 -1.48
N VAL A 114 11.38 -31.01 -0.59
CA VAL A 114 11.20 -31.56 0.78
C VAL A 114 10.18 -30.74 1.59
N ARG A 115 9.98 -29.49 1.28
CA ARG A 115 8.91 -28.63 1.84
C ARG A 115 7.55 -29.01 1.23
N LYS A 116 7.03 -30.16 1.60
CA LYS A 116 5.68 -30.58 1.20
C LYS A 116 4.64 -29.62 1.80
N ASN A 117 3.69 -29.17 0.99
CA ASN A 117 2.48 -28.42 1.38
C ASN A 117 2.63 -26.93 1.72
N THR A 118 3.71 -26.26 1.40
CA THR A 118 3.79 -24.79 1.51
C THR A 118 3.72 -24.17 0.12
N GLU A 119 2.92 -23.10 0.00
CA GLU A 119 2.98 -22.23 -1.17
C GLU A 119 3.97 -21.09 -0.85
N ASP A 120 5.17 -21.20 -1.37
CA ASP A 120 6.20 -20.19 -1.18
C ASP A 120 6.25 -19.24 -2.38
N LYS A 121 6.19 -17.93 -2.11
CA LYS A 121 6.40 -16.90 -3.12
C LYS A 121 7.91 -16.68 -3.28
N ILE A 122 8.51 -17.21 -4.35
CA ILE A 122 9.97 -17.21 -4.57
C ILE A 122 10.37 -16.15 -5.60
N LEU A 123 11.52 -15.50 -5.35
CA LEU A 123 12.09 -14.48 -6.24
C LEU A 123 12.91 -15.13 -7.35
N MET A 124 12.58 -14.81 -8.59
CA MET A 124 13.31 -15.22 -9.78
C MET A 124 14.37 -14.17 -10.16
N LEU A 125 15.30 -14.56 -11.02
CA LEU A 125 16.44 -13.70 -11.41
C LEU A 125 16.03 -12.49 -12.28
N ASP A 126 14.85 -12.51 -12.87
CA ASP A 126 14.25 -11.38 -13.60
C ASP A 126 13.44 -10.43 -12.69
N ASP A 127 13.61 -10.52 -11.36
CA ASP A 127 12.89 -9.77 -10.33
C ASP A 127 11.38 -10.07 -10.22
N LYS A 128 10.87 -11.08 -10.94
CA LYS A 128 9.50 -11.58 -10.79
C LYS A 128 9.40 -12.55 -9.61
N TYR A 129 8.16 -12.71 -9.10
CA TYR A 129 7.88 -13.72 -8.08
C TYR A 129 6.94 -14.76 -8.62
N LEU A 130 7.28 -16.03 -8.38
CA LEU A 130 6.45 -17.17 -8.72
C LEU A 130 6.04 -17.96 -7.46
N ILE A 131 4.89 -18.62 -7.52
CA ILE A 131 4.44 -19.48 -6.43
C ILE A 131 5.02 -20.88 -6.65
N PHE A 132 5.84 -21.31 -5.70
CA PHE A 132 6.42 -22.65 -5.67
C PHE A 132 5.64 -23.55 -4.70
N LYS A 133 5.24 -24.73 -5.18
CA LYS A 133 4.43 -25.71 -4.43
C LYS A 133 5.19 -27.03 -4.22
N GLY A 134 6.42 -26.93 -3.77
CA GLY A 134 7.28 -28.08 -3.51
C GLY A 134 7.47 -28.98 -4.76
N SER A 135 7.15 -30.26 -4.64
CA SER A 135 7.31 -31.22 -5.74
C SER A 135 6.23 -31.17 -6.82
N THR A 136 5.24 -30.29 -6.71
CA THR A 136 4.05 -30.34 -7.57
C THR A 136 4.03 -29.29 -8.68
N ALA A 137 4.39 -28.02 -8.36
CA ALA A 137 4.26 -26.95 -9.34
C ALA A 137 5.15 -25.75 -9.03
N ILE A 138 5.43 -24.96 -10.08
CA ILE A 138 5.97 -23.60 -10.03
C ILE A 138 5.17 -22.71 -10.97
N GLY A 139 4.56 -21.64 -10.45
CA GLY A 139 3.66 -20.79 -11.23
C GLY A 139 2.50 -21.60 -11.80
N ASP A 140 2.41 -21.67 -13.13
CA ASP A 140 1.41 -22.43 -13.88
C ASP A 140 1.98 -23.71 -14.54
N ALA A 141 3.23 -24.06 -14.22
CA ALA A 141 3.89 -25.29 -14.69
C ALA A 141 3.86 -26.38 -13.63
N ALA A 142 3.56 -27.62 -14.03
CA ALA A 142 3.72 -28.78 -13.19
C ALA A 142 5.18 -29.26 -13.18
N ILE A 143 5.67 -29.66 -12.02
CA ILE A 143 6.98 -30.30 -11.88
C ILE A 143 6.83 -31.76 -12.28
N VAL A 144 7.59 -32.18 -13.29
CA VAL A 144 7.63 -33.56 -13.81
C VAL A 144 8.55 -34.41 -12.94
N THR A 145 9.77 -33.91 -12.72
CA THR A 145 10.78 -34.54 -11.87
C THR A 145 11.41 -33.47 -10.98
N ALA A 146 11.45 -33.74 -9.68
CA ALA A 146 11.99 -32.82 -8.70
C ALA A 146 13.38 -33.20 -8.23
N ASP A 147 14.12 -32.26 -7.68
CA ASP A 147 15.33 -32.47 -6.88
C ASP A 147 16.50 -33.14 -7.62
N HIS A 148 16.81 -32.66 -8.82
CA HIS A 148 18.07 -32.98 -9.46
C HIS A 148 19.17 -32.10 -8.86
N TYR A 149 19.99 -32.68 -8.00
CA TYR A 149 21.06 -31.95 -7.32
C TYR A 149 22.30 -31.87 -8.22
N ALA A 150 23.01 -30.73 -8.12
CA ALA A 150 24.27 -30.45 -8.76
C ALA A 150 25.23 -29.75 -7.76
N ALA A 151 26.51 -29.60 -8.09
CA ALA A 151 27.51 -28.98 -7.21
C ALA A 151 27.12 -27.62 -6.64
N ASN A 152 26.42 -26.82 -7.41
CA ASN A 152 26.07 -25.42 -7.08
C ASN A 152 24.56 -25.15 -7.02
N GLY A 153 23.71 -26.16 -6.81
CA GLY A 153 22.28 -25.95 -6.64
C GLY A 153 21.42 -27.18 -6.97
N VAL A 154 20.17 -26.90 -7.32
CA VAL A 154 19.16 -27.90 -7.66
C VAL A 154 18.40 -27.46 -8.91
N PHE A 155 18.00 -28.46 -9.77
CA PHE A 155 17.02 -28.13 -10.80
C PHE A 155 15.83 -29.09 -10.74
N HIS A 156 14.70 -28.58 -11.21
CA HIS A 156 13.45 -29.29 -11.36
C HIS A 156 13.05 -29.28 -12.82
N ILE A 157 12.56 -30.39 -13.33
CA ILE A 157 12.05 -30.50 -14.70
C ILE A 157 10.56 -30.12 -14.69
N ILE A 158 10.16 -29.23 -15.57
CA ILE A 158 8.80 -28.71 -15.65
C ILE A 158 8.20 -28.97 -17.05
N ASN A 159 6.88 -29.21 -17.09
CA ASN A 159 6.15 -29.54 -18.31
C ASN A 159 5.72 -28.34 -19.15
N LYS A 160 5.96 -27.13 -18.64
CA LYS A 160 5.58 -25.86 -19.29
C LYS A 160 6.65 -24.81 -19.05
N ALA A 161 7.01 -24.06 -20.06
CA ALA A 161 7.94 -22.94 -19.91
C ALA A 161 7.30 -21.76 -19.14
N LEU A 162 8.07 -21.14 -18.27
CA LEU A 162 7.66 -20.01 -17.43
C LEU A 162 7.84 -18.70 -18.18
N THR A 163 6.85 -18.32 -18.98
CA THR A 163 6.88 -17.03 -19.70
C THR A 163 6.69 -15.88 -18.71
N PRO A 164 7.61 -14.90 -18.66
CA PRO A 164 7.47 -13.74 -17.79
C PRO A 164 6.16 -13.00 -18.07
N LYS A 165 5.37 -12.76 -17.02
CA LYS A 165 4.16 -11.96 -17.12
C LYS A 165 4.47 -10.51 -16.76
N LEU A 166 3.80 -9.57 -17.43
CA LEU A 166 3.78 -8.19 -16.99
C LEU A 166 3.20 -8.10 -15.57
N ASN A 167 3.66 -7.15 -14.79
CA ASN A 167 2.93 -6.72 -13.59
C ASN A 167 1.83 -5.71 -13.94
N ILE A 168 1.02 -5.32 -12.95
CA ILE A 168 -0.09 -4.40 -13.19
C ILE A 168 0.41 -3.04 -13.72
N TRP A 169 1.53 -2.54 -13.21
CA TRP A 169 2.08 -1.26 -13.65
C TRP A 169 2.68 -1.31 -15.06
N GLU A 170 3.37 -2.38 -15.39
CA GLU A 170 3.86 -2.64 -16.74
C GLU A 170 2.70 -2.75 -17.74
N TYR A 171 1.61 -3.42 -17.36
CA TYR A 171 0.40 -3.49 -18.18
C TYR A 171 -0.22 -2.10 -18.42
N ILE A 172 -0.35 -1.27 -17.36
CA ILE A 172 -0.85 0.10 -17.46
C ILE A 172 0.02 0.91 -18.43
N ASN A 173 1.35 0.83 -18.31
CA ASN A 173 2.28 1.52 -19.21
C ASN A 173 2.16 1.07 -20.66
N ALA A 174 1.99 -0.23 -20.91
CA ALA A 174 1.82 -0.79 -22.26
C ALA A 174 0.51 -0.31 -22.91
N ASN A 175 -0.54 -0.06 -22.11
CA ASN A 175 -1.86 0.31 -22.60
C ASN A 175 -2.19 1.82 -22.50
N LYS A 176 -1.22 2.68 -22.15
CA LYS A 176 -1.45 4.13 -22.00
C LYS A 176 -1.86 4.83 -23.30
N GLY A 177 -1.60 4.25 -24.46
CA GLY A 177 -2.01 4.80 -25.75
C GLY A 177 -3.45 4.46 -26.16
N THR A 178 -4.08 3.48 -25.50
CA THR A 178 -5.39 2.94 -25.86
C THR A 178 -6.41 2.96 -24.72
N SER A 179 -6.02 3.40 -23.53
CA SER A 179 -6.88 3.51 -22.35
C SER A 179 -6.66 4.86 -21.67
N ALA A 180 -7.70 5.68 -21.61
CA ALA A 180 -7.68 6.99 -20.96
C ALA A 180 -7.33 6.89 -19.46
N MET A 181 -7.84 5.86 -18.76
CA MET A 181 -7.51 5.63 -17.38
C MET A 181 -6.02 5.24 -17.21
N SER A 182 -5.49 4.37 -18.06
CA SER A 182 -4.06 4.02 -18.05
C SER A 182 -3.17 5.24 -18.35
N ALA A 183 -3.53 6.03 -19.36
CA ALA A 183 -2.84 7.28 -19.70
C ALA A 183 -2.79 8.24 -18.50
N TYR A 184 -3.91 8.39 -17.81
CA TYR A 184 -4.00 9.24 -16.62
C TYR A 184 -3.12 8.72 -15.48
N LEU A 185 -3.14 7.42 -15.18
CA LEU A 185 -2.32 6.85 -14.10
C LEU A 185 -0.82 7.07 -14.35
N VAL A 186 -0.38 6.92 -15.60
CA VAL A 186 1.03 7.20 -15.99
C VAL A 186 1.34 8.69 -15.89
N TYR A 187 0.42 9.58 -16.32
CA TYR A 187 0.58 11.04 -16.26
C TYR A 187 0.86 11.56 -14.84
N LEU A 188 0.40 10.86 -13.80
CA LEU A 188 0.67 11.24 -12.40
C LEU A 188 2.16 11.17 -11.99
N LYS A 189 3.04 10.76 -12.89
CA LYS A 189 4.48 10.98 -12.78
C LYS A 189 4.85 12.45 -12.99
N GLU A 190 4.17 13.12 -13.91
CA GLU A 190 4.42 14.53 -14.25
C GLU A 190 3.67 15.47 -13.31
N PHE A 191 2.46 15.09 -12.87
CA PHE A 191 1.62 15.90 -12.00
C PHE A 191 1.60 15.36 -10.55
N SER A 192 2.01 16.19 -9.61
CA SER A 192 1.95 15.85 -8.16
C SER A 192 0.60 16.22 -7.57
N ILE A 193 -0.13 15.22 -7.08
CA ILE A 193 -1.44 15.43 -6.42
C ILE A 193 -1.27 16.16 -5.09
N TYR A 194 -0.25 15.78 -4.30
CA TYR A 194 0.05 16.37 -3.01
C TYR A 194 1.36 17.16 -3.04
N LYS A 195 1.43 18.16 -2.15
CA LYS A 195 2.65 18.98 -1.98
C LYS A 195 3.84 18.11 -1.60
N GLU A 196 3.63 17.12 -0.74
CA GLU A 196 4.66 16.18 -0.29
C GLU A 196 5.24 15.35 -1.46
N ASP A 197 4.47 15.10 -2.52
CA ASP A 197 4.95 14.44 -3.73
C ASP A 197 5.88 15.37 -4.52
N ALA A 198 5.49 16.64 -4.65
CA ALA A 198 6.30 17.65 -5.32
C ALA A 198 7.60 17.93 -4.54
N ASP A 199 7.53 18.04 -3.21
CA ASP A 199 8.68 18.26 -2.34
C ASP A 199 9.67 17.08 -2.41
N ALA A 200 9.16 15.84 -2.48
CA ALA A 200 10.00 14.66 -2.64
C ALA A 200 10.70 14.61 -3.99
N LYS A 201 10.01 14.97 -5.08
CA LYS A 201 10.60 15.08 -6.42
C LYS A 201 11.69 16.15 -6.46
N ALA A 202 11.43 17.31 -5.83
CA ALA A 202 12.40 18.42 -5.80
C ALA A 202 13.68 18.07 -5.02
N LYS A 203 13.60 17.21 -4.02
CA LYS A 203 14.74 16.75 -3.21
C LYS A 203 15.53 15.60 -3.84
N ALA A 204 14.94 14.90 -4.82
CA ALA A 204 15.60 13.78 -5.46
C ALA A 204 16.71 14.25 -6.44
N ALA A 205 17.82 13.49 -6.49
CA ALA A 205 18.83 13.73 -7.52
C ALA A 205 18.23 13.49 -8.92
N THR A 206 18.60 14.35 -9.87
CA THR A 206 18.10 14.28 -11.24
C THR A 206 18.37 12.90 -11.86
N GLY A 207 17.32 12.22 -12.29
CA GLY A 207 17.40 10.95 -13.03
C GLY A 207 17.24 9.66 -12.24
N PHE A 208 17.07 9.71 -10.91
CA PHE A 208 17.07 8.50 -10.06
C PHE A 208 15.84 8.29 -9.18
N LEU A 209 14.72 8.90 -9.47
CA LEU A 209 13.50 8.64 -8.69
C LEU A 209 12.72 7.49 -9.33
N ALA A 210 12.62 6.36 -8.62
CA ALA A 210 11.79 5.24 -9.04
C ALA A 210 10.33 5.66 -9.25
N ASP A 211 9.61 5.01 -10.15
CA ASP A 211 8.18 5.31 -10.42
C ASP A 211 7.34 5.26 -9.15
N SER A 212 7.61 4.33 -8.24
CA SER A 212 6.96 4.21 -6.92
C SER A 212 7.08 5.45 -6.03
N LEU A 213 8.06 6.31 -6.28
CA LEU A 213 8.30 7.54 -5.54
C LEU A 213 7.97 8.79 -6.36
N SER A 214 8.05 8.72 -7.70
CA SER A 214 7.79 9.85 -8.59
C SER A 214 6.33 9.96 -9.02
N ASN A 215 5.61 8.84 -9.09
CA ASN A 215 4.21 8.81 -9.51
C ASN A 215 3.30 8.93 -8.28
N SER A 216 2.43 9.96 -8.26
CA SER A 216 1.51 10.22 -7.13
C SER A 216 0.55 9.07 -6.85
N TYR A 217 0.12 8.29 -7.85
CA TYR A 217 -0.74 7.13 -7.65
C TYR A 217 -0.01 6.00 -6.93
N LEU A 218 1.15 5.60 -7.45
CA LEU A 218 1.95 4.52 -6.87
C LEU A 218 2.39 4.84 -5.44
N ARG A 219 2.64 6.10 -5.15
CA ARG A 219 3.05 6.57 -3.83
C ARG A 219 1.90 6.58 -2.81
N ASN A 220 0.73 7.07 -3.21
CA ASN A 220 -0.34 7.40 -2.27
C ASN A 220 -1.47 6.35 -2.23
N VAL A 221 -1.64 5.55 -3.30
CA VAL A 221 -2.64 4.49 -3.35
C VAL A 221 -1.97 3.13 -3.09
N TYR A 222 -1.45 2.50 -4.12
CA TYR A 222 -0.67 1.27 -4.01
C TYR A 222 0.45 1.26 -5.03
N ASN A 223 1.64 0.77 -4.64
CA ASN A 223 2.74 0.56 -5.56
C ASN A 223 2.48 -0.68 -6.43
N LEU A 224 1.68 -0.50 -7.49
CA LEU A 224 1.30 -1.55 -8.43
C LEU A 224 2.49 -2.11 -9.24
N ASN A 225 3.68 -1.52 -9.09
CA ASN A 225 4.94 -2.04 -9.65
C ASN A 225 5.67 -3.00 -8.69
N ASN A 226 5.17 -3.17 -7.46
CA ASN A 226 5.82 -4.02 -6.47
C ASN A 226 5.43 -5.48 -6.65
N GLU A 227 6.39 -6.30 -7.08
CA GLU A 227 6.22 -7.74 -7.31
C GLU A 227 6.01 -8.56 -6.03
N LYS A 228 6.43 -8.05 -4.86
CA LYS A 228 6.26 -8.75 -3.57
C LYS A 228 4.81 -8.84 -3.14
N ASN A 229 4.02 -7.83 -3.48
CA ASN A 229 2.61 -7.73 -3.10
C ASN A 229 1.70 -8.33 -4.17
N SER A 230 0.42 -8.42 -3.85
CA SER A 230 -0.59 -8.89 -4.79
C SER A 230 -1.75 -7.90 -4.79
N TYR A 231 -2.29 -7.59 -5.98
CA TYR A 231 -3.29 -6.56 -6.14
C TYR A 231 -4.45 -6.99 -7.04
N THR A 232 -5.59 -6.34 -6.89
CA THR A 232 -6.66 -6.29 -7.88
C THR A 232 -6.83 -4.86 -8.34
N LEU A 233 -6.89 -4.62 -9.64
CA LEU A 233 -7.21 -3.33 -10.24
C LEU A 233 -8.47 -3.47 -11.10
N PHE A 234 -9.46 -2.60 -10.86
CA PHE A 234 -10.60 -2.41 -11.76
C PHE A 234 -10.29 -1.26 -12.71
N LEU A 235 -10.04 -1.60 -13.97
CA LEU A 235 -9.70 -0.66 -15.04
C LEU A 235 -10.93 -0.44 -15.91
N MET A 236 -11.43 0.80 -15.96
CA MET A 236 -12.61 1.12 -16.77
C MET A 236 -12.29 1.35 -18.23
N GLU A 237 -13.21 0.95 -19.12
CA GLU A 237 -13.25 1.46 -20.48
C GLU A 237 -13.44 2.99 -20.48
N ASP A 238 -12.99 3.67 -21.52
CA ASP A 238 -12.92 5.13 -21.60
C ASP A 238 -14.27 5.82 -21.35
N ALA A 239 -15.36 5.26 -21.86
CA ALA A 239 -16.70 5.81 -21.66
C ALA A 239 -17.12 5.79 -20.19
N GLY A 240 -16.92 4.66 -19.49
CA GLY A 240 -17.20 4.50 -18.07
C GLY A 240 -16.31 5.38 -17.21
N TYR A 241 -15.02 5.42 -17.50
CA TYR A 241 -14.05 6.27 -16.83
C TYR A 241 -14.43 7.76 -16.91
N ASN A 242 -14.70 8.27 -18.12
CA ASN A 242 -15.07 9.67 -18.33
C ASN A 242 -16.40 10.04 -17.64
N ALA A 243 -17.35 9.12 -17.60
CA ALA A 243 -18.62 9.32 -16.90
C ALA A 243 -18.40 9.45 -15.39
N GLU A 244 -17.58 8.56 -14.78
CA GLU A 244 -17.26 8.62 -13.36
C GLU A 244 -16.46 9.88 -12.98
N VAL A 245 -15.48 10.27 -13.79
CA VAL A 245 -14.75 11.53 -13.61
C VAL A 245 -15.69 12.73 -13.66
N THR A 246 -16.67 12.72 -14.56
CA THR A 246 -17.63 13.80 -14.71
C THR A 246 -18.53 13.95 -13.47
N LYS A 247 -18.94 12.85 -12.85
CA LYS A 247 -19.68 12.89 -11.56
C LYS A 247 -18.89 13.61 -10.46
N MET A 248 -17.56 13.46 -10.45
CA MET A 248 -16.70 14.02 -9.39
C MET A 248 -16.33 15.49 -9.59
N LYS A 249 -16.37 16.02 -10.82
CA LYS A 249 -15.94 17.39 -11.14
C LYS A 249 -16.58 18.47 -10.25
N PRO A 250 -17.90 18.45 -9.96
CA PRO A 250 -18.51 19.48 -9.10
C PRO A 250 -17.96 19.52 -7.67
N TYR A 251 -17.42 18.40 -7.19
CA TYR A 251 -16.91 18.24 -5.83
C TYR A 251 -15.39 18.41 -5.71
N LEU A 252 -14.71 18.53 -6.85
CA LEU A 252 -13.26 18.67 -6.91
C LEU A 252 -12.83 19.89 -7.71
N THR A 253 -13.62 20.97 -7.62
CA THR A 253 -13.34 22.24 -8.26
C THR A 253 -11.98 22.77 -7.82
N LYS A 254 -11.09 22.98 -8.79
CA LYS A 254 -9.77 23.62 -8.65
C LYS A 254 -9.52 24.52 -9.83
N THR A 255 -10.42 25.47 -10.00
CA THR A 255 -10.34 26.47 -11.07
C THR A 255 -9.25 27.50 -10.79
N SER A 256 -8.71 28.07 -11.85
CA SER A 256 -7.76 29.17 -11.80
C SER A 256 -8.16 30.21 -12.85
N ASN A 257 -7.81 31.48 -12.62
CA ASN A 257 -7.93 32.53 -13.66
C ASN A 257 -7.08 32.25 -14.89
N ASP A 258 -6.05 31.42 -14.77
CA ASP A 258 -5.29 30.86 -15.86
C ASP A 258 -5.84 29.45 -16.18
N PRO A 259 -6.51 29.24 -17.36
CA PRO A 259 -7.07 27.94 -17.71
C PRO A 259 -6.04 26.80 -17.72
N LYS A 260 -4.75 27.10 -17.95
CA LYS A 260 -3.66 26.11 -17.91
C LYS A 260 -3.38 25.60 -16.50
N LYS A 261 -3.87 26.29 -15.48
CA LYS A 261 -3.74 25.92 -14.07
C LYS A 261 -5.00 25.30 -13.50
N ASP A 262 -6.08 25.19 -14.28
CA ASP A 262 -7.27 24.46 -13.87
C ASP A 262 -6.95 22.97 -13.79
N SER A 263 -6.99 22.45 -12.59
CA SER A 263 -6.68 21.04 -12.31
C SER A 263 -7.91 20.23 -11.89
N THR A 264 -9.11 20.77 -12.04
CA THR A 264 -10.38 20.10 -11.67
C THR A 264 -10.48 18.70 -12.27
N ALA A 265 -10.20 18.53 -13.56
CA ALA A 265 -10.26 17.24 -14.23
C ALA A 265 -9.21 16.25 -13.65
N ILE A 266 -8.00 16.74 -13.34
CA ILE A 266 -6.90 15.91 -12.82
C ILE A 266 -7.26 15.37 -11.44
N TYR A 267 -7.74 16.22 -10.53
CA TYR A 267 -8.16 15.79 -9.20
C TYR A 267 -9.41 14.90 -9.26
N SER A 268 -10.37 15.20 -10.14
CA SER A 268 -11.56 14.34 -10.33
C SER A 268 -11.17 12.94 -10.81
N SER A 269 -10.20 12.85 -11.69
CA SER A 269 -9.64 11.56 -12.14
C SER A 269 -8.93 10.83 -11.00
N TYR A 270 -8.17 11.54 -10.17
CA TYR A 270 -7.48 10.92 -9.03
C TYR A 270 -8.47 10.33 -8.02
N PHE A 271 -9.47 11.10 -7.61
CA PHE A 271 -10.49 10.64 -6.65
C PHE A 271 -11.40 9.56 -7.23
N THR A 272 -11.53 9.47 -8.55
CA THR A 272 -12.21 8.36 -9.21
C THR A 272 -11.37 7.08 -9.20
N THR A 273 -10.08 7.19 -9.56
CA THR A 273 -9.23 6.01 -9.78
C THR A 273 -8.62 5.45 -8.50
N ARG A 274 -8.38 6.28 -7.47
CA ARG A 274 -7.75 5.85 -6.22
C ARG A 274 -8.53 4.78 -5.46
N ASP A 275 -9.83 4.69 -5.72
CA ASP A 275 -10.72 3.75 -5.04
C ASP A 275 -10.86 2.39 -5.76
N LEU A 276 -10.14 2.19 -6.90
CA LEU A 276 -10.31 1.03 -7.76
C LEU A 276 -9.15 0.01 -7.67
N ALA A 277 -8.20 0.21 -6.77
CA ALA A 277 -7.13 -0.75 -6.50
C ALA A 277 -7.26 -1.33 -5.07
N PHE A 278 -6.96 -2.61 -4.93
CA PHE A 278 -7.09 -3.36 -3.68
C PHE A 278 -5.86 -4.23 -3.41
N PRO A 279 -5.43 -4.41 -2.12
CA PRO A 279 -4.17 -5.06 -1.75
C PRO A 279 -4.29 -6.59 -1.64
N LYS A 280 -5.05 -7.21 -2.56
CA LYS A 280 -5.20 -8.67 -2.70
C LYS A 280 -5.57 -9.00 -4.14
N ALA A 281 -5.01 -10.07 -4.70
CA ALA A 281 -5.42 -10.61 -5.99
C ALA A 281 -6.67 -11.47 -5.82
N TYR A 282 -7.85 -10.90 -6.03
CA TYR A 282 -9.12 -11.62 -5.99
C TYR A 282 -9.38 -12.34 -7.31
N LYS A 283 -9.48 -13.65 -7.31
CA LYS A 283 -9.99 -14.41 -8.46
C LYS A 283 -11.47 -14.10 -8.67
N LYS A 284 -11.98 -14.30 -9.88
CA LYS A 284 -13.38 -14.01 -10.24
C LYS A 284 -14.40 -14.71 -9.30
N SER A 285 -14.12 -15.95 -8.91
CA SER A 285 -14.94 -16.71 -7.95
C SER A 285 -14.83 -16.24 -6.49
N GLU A 286 -13.81 -15.46 -6.17
CA GLU A 286 -13.52 -14.98 -4.82
C GLU A 286 -13.84 -13.48 -4.66
N LEU A 287 -14.32 -12.81 -5.72
CA LEU A 287 -14.68 -11.39 -5.68
C LEU A 287 -15.82 -11.16 -4.70
N PRO A 288 -15.63 -10.36 -3.64
CA PRO A 288 -16.72 -9.97 -2.76
C PRO A 288 -17.76 -9.13 -3.51
N LYS A 289 -18.99 -9.10 -3.01
CA LYS A 289 -20.01 -8.20 -3.55
C LYS A 289 -19.67 -6.73 -3.34
N THR A 290 -19.01 -6.41 -2.24
CA THR A 290 -18.57 -5.06 -1.88
C THR A 290 -17.12 -5.10 -1.42
N LEU A 291 -16.32 -4.16 -1.88
CA LEU A 291 -14.95 -3.90 -1.46
C LEU A 291 -14.88 -2.52 -0.81
N THR A 292 -14.01 -2.37 0.17
CA THR A 292 -13.73 -1.05 0.78
C THR A 292 -12.35 -0.60 0.32
N SER A 293 -12.28 0.58 -0.31
CA SER A 293 -11.02 1.17 -0.74
C SER A 293 -10.14 1.56 0.45
N ARG A 294 -8.86 1.82 0.19
CA ARG A 294 -7.94 2.36 1.19
C ARG A 294 -8.44 3.67 1.82
N PHE A 295 -9.30 4.38 1.13
CA PHE A 295 -9.84 5.68 1.53
C PHE A 295 -11.25 5.57 2.15
N GLY A 296 -11.70 4.37 2.47
CA GLY A 296 -12.99 4.12 3.12
C GLY A 296 -14.20 4.14 2.19
N VAL A 297 -13.97 4.27 0.87
CA VAL A 297 -15.05 4.28 -0.12
C VAL A 297 -15.55 2.86 -0.36
N GLN A 298 -16.87 2.66 -0.28
CA GLN A 298 -17.53 1.40 -0.59
C GLN A 298 -17.65 1.25 -2.12
N PHE A 299 -17.21 0.13 -2.65
CA PHE A 299 -17.28 -0.22 -4.05
C PHE A 299 -18.09 -1.51 -4.23
N ASP A 300 -19.26 -1.40 -4.84
CA ASP A 300 -20.09 -2.56 -5.18
C ASP A 300 -19.59 -3.17 -6.50
N VAL A 301 -19.15 -4.43 -6.43
CA VAL A 301 -18.59 -5.16 -7.58
C VAL A 301 -19.71 -5.76 -8.41
N ASP A 302 -20.15 -5.07 -9.44
CA ASP A 302 -21.06 -5.61 -10.44
C ASP A 302 -20.29 -6.43 -11.46
N GLN A 303 -20.27 -7.74 -11.29
CA GLN A 303 -19.55 -8.65 -12.17
C GLN A 303 -20.13 -8.67 -13.61
N THR A 304 -21.36 -8.18 -13.83
CA THR A 304 -21.96 -8.07 -15.18
C THR A 304 -21.31 -6.98 -16.03
N GLN A 305 -20.60 -6.04 -15.37
CA GLN A 305 -19.84 -4.99 -16.04
C GLN A 305 -18.43 -5.42 -16.47
N ILE A 306 -17.98 -6.63 -16.08
CA ILE A 306 -16.66 -7.14 -16.47
C ILE A 306 -16.66 -7.45 -17.97
N VAL A 307 -15.66 -6.94 -18.67
CA VAL A 307 -15.43 -7.15 -20.10
C VAL A 307 -14.38 -8.24 -20.30
N GLY A 308 -14.76 -9.33 -20.94
CA GLY A 308 -13.86 -10.46 -21.19
C GLY A 308 -13.44 -11.22 -19.94
N GLU A 309 -12.32 -11.92 -20.01
CA GLU A 309 -11.75 -12.66 -18.90
C GLU A 309 -10.78 -11.79 -18.08
N PRO A 310 -10.65 -12.04 -16.76
CA PRO A 310 -9.69 -11.34 -15.93
C PRO A 310 -8.25 -11.51 -16.43
N ILE A 311 -7.48 -10.44 -16.48
CA ILE A 311 -6.09 -10.44 -16.93
C ILE A 311 -5.19 -10.83 -15.76
N GLN A 312 -4.62 -12.03 -15.82
CA GLN A 312 -3.70 -12.57 -14.80
C GLN A 312 -2.28 -12.05 -15.05
N LEU A 313 -1.74 -11.31 -14.10
CA LEU A 313 -0.41 -10.68 -14.15
C LEU A 313 0.50 -11.24 -13.06
N SER A 314 1.80 -10.89 -13.07
CA SER A 314 2.77 -11.41 -12.10
C SER A 314 2.43 -11.02 -10.65
N ASN A 315 1.95 -9.81 -10.44
CA ASN A 315 1.62 -9.29 -9.12
C ASN A 315 0.12 -9.02 -8.92
N GLY A 316 -0.77 -9.64 -9.70
CA GLY A 316 -2.20 -9.48 -9.46
C GLY A 316 -3.11 -9.71 -10.65
N ILE A 317 -4.30 -9.12 -10.55
CA ILE A 317 -5.38 -9.31 -11.52
C ILE A 317 -5.95 -7.97 -11.92
N ILE A 318 -6.16 -7.76 -13.23
CA ILE A 318 -6.93 -6.63 -13.76
C ILE A 318 -8.29 -7.13 -14.23
N TYR A 319 -9.34 -6.43 -13.81
CA TYR A 319 -10.68 -6.54 -14.36
C TYR A 319 -10.97 -5.33 -15.23
N ILE A 320 -11.19 -5.55 -16.54
CA ILE A 320 -11.68 -4.49 -17.42
C ILE A 320 -13.18 -4.34 -17.16
N MET A 321 -13.63 -3.11 -16.85
CA MET A 321 -15.01 -2.82 -16.50
C MET A 321 -15.63 -1.88 -17.53
N LYS A 322 -16.84 -2.15 -18.01
CA LYS A 322 -17.60 -1.17 -18.80
C LYS A 322 -17.82 0.11 -18.04
N LYS A 323 -18.20 -0.01 -16.78
CA LYS A 323 -18.36 1.08 -15.81
C LYS A 323 -18.19 0.56 -14.40
N VAL A 324 -17.86 1.48 -13.50
CA VAL A 324 -17.90 1.27 -12.05
C VAL A 324 -18.85 2.33 -11.50
N ASP A 325 -19.98 1.93 -10.94
CA ASP A 325 -20.98 2.86 -10.44
C ASP A 325 -20.85 3.02 -8.93
N VAL A 326 -19.90 3.84 -8.50
CA VAL A 326 -19.76 4.21 -7.09
C VAL A 326 -20.69 5.38 -6.80
N LYS A 327 -21.54 5.22 -5.79
CA LYS A 327 -22.44 6.29 -5.36
C LYS A 327 -21.64 7.48 -4.84
N LEU A 328 -22.10 8.69 -5.16
CA LEU A 328 -21.45 9.91 -4.65
C LEU A 328 -21.45 9.96 -3.12
N SER A 329 -22.53 9.47 -2.46
CA SER A 329 -22.59 9.35 -1.01
C SER A 329 -21.49 8.49 -0.41
N ASP A 330 -21.03 7.48 -1.15
CA ASP A 330 -19.99 6.56 -0.70
C ASP A 330 -18.59 7.12 -0.98
N ARG A 331 -18.44 7.96 -2.03
CA ARG A 331 -17.17 8.66 -2.33
C ARG A 331 -16.96 9.89 -1.45
N LEU A 332 -18.03 10.63 -1.14
CA LEU A 332 -17.97 11.85 -0.35
C LEU A 332 -18.06 11.51 1.15
N VAL A 333 -17.08 10.75 1.62
CA VAL A 333 -17.03 10.31 3.01
C VAL A 333 -16.83 11.49 3.96
N PRO A 334 -17.43 11.47 5.16
CA PRO A 334 -17.18 12.48 6.17
C PRO A 334 -15.73 12.51 6.60
N THR A 335 -15.17 13.70 6.77
CA THR A 335 -13.85 13.90 7.40
C THR A 335 -14.03 13.95 8.90
N VAL A 336 -13.38 13.03 9.63
CA VAL A 336 -13.36 12.99 11.10
C VAL A 336 -11.94 13.28 11.55
N ILE A 337 -11.79 14.27 12.43
CA ILE A 337 -10.51 14.67 13.02
C ILE A 337 -10.61 14.41 14.51
N GLN A 338 -9.85 13.45 15.01
CA GLN A 338 -9.81 13.10 16.42
C GLN A 338 -9.18 14.25 17.23
N GLY A 339 -9.61 14.44 18.47
CA GLY A 339 -9.11 15.49 19.34
C GLY A 339 -7.59 15.43 19.56
N GLU A 340 -7.04 14.21 19.58
CA GLU A 340 -5.60 13.94 19.73
C GLU A 340 -4.79 14.30 18.47
N ALA A 341 -5.43 14.44 17.32
CA ALA A 341 -4.77 14.77 16.05
C ALA A 341 -4.55 16.30 15.88
N TYR A 342 -4.34 17.00 16.99
CA TYR A 342 -4.03 18.43 16.94
C TYR A 342 -2.68 18.70 16.27
N THR A 343 -2.60 19.81 15.54
CA THR A 343 -1.37 20.28 14.86
C THR A 343 -0.59 21.29 15.69
N GLY A 344 -1.23 21.91 16.71
CA GLY A 344 -0.63 22.86 17.60
C GLY A 344 -1.59 23.34 18.68
N TYR A 345 -1.09 24.17 19.57
CA TYR A 345 -1.86 24.80 20.65
C TYR A 345 -1.21 26.12 21.05
N GLY A 346 -1.95 26.95 21.79
CA GLY A 346 -1.41 28.21 22.34
C GLY A 346 -2.25 28.78 23.46
N ASN A 347 -1.78 29.88 24.04
CA ASN A 347 -2.29 30.46 25.29
C ASN A 347 -2.32 29.43 26.44
N GLY A 348 -1.28 28.63 26.55
CA GLY A 348 -1.10 27.60 27.57
C GLY A 348 0.13 26.76 27.28
N SER A 349 0.44 25.81 28.19
CA SER A 349 1.56 24.89 28.07
C SER A 349 1.09 23.48 27.73
N ARG A 350 2.02 22.59 27.36
CA ARG A 350 1.70 21.18 27.13
C ARG A 350 1.08 20.49 28.34
N SER A 351 1.43 20.93 29.54
CA SER A 351 0.87 20.42 30.80
C SER A 351 -0.55 20.93 31.11
N SER A 352 -1.07 21.87 30.32
CA SER A 352 -2.43 22.42 30.51
C SER A 352 -3.53 21.47 30.04
N PHE A 353 -3.20 20.41 29.30
CA PHE A 353 -4.16 19.45 28.75
C PHE A 353 -3.61 18.03 28.69
N SER A 354 -4.51 17.06 28.65
CA SER A 354 -4.17 15.63 28.54
C SER A 354 -5.16 14.91 27.62
N SER A 355 -4.71 13.80 27.04
CA SER A 355 -5.58 12.82 26.40
C SER A 355 -6.13 11.88 27.50
N ARG A 356 -7.41 11.52 27.36
CA ARG A 356 -8.09 10.60 28.28
C ARG A 356 -8.69 9.46 27.48
N GLU A 357 -8.64 8.25 28.03
CA GLU A 357 -9.35 7.08 27.52
C GLU A 357 -10.54 6.80 28.43
N LEU A 358 -11.73 6.84 27.91
CA LEU A 358 -12.99 6.81 28.64
C LEU A 358 -13.96 5.83 28.00
N ILE A 359 -15.03 5.47 28.72
CA ILE A 359 -16.14 4.69 28.21
C ILE A 359 -17.38 5.57 28.14
N ASP A 360 -18.01 5.62 26.98
CA ASP A 360 -19.28 6.29 26.80
C ASP A 360 -20.38 5.55 27.58
N PRO A 361 -21.00 6.19 28.57
CA PRO A 361 -21.99 5.52 29.41
C PRO A 361 -23.30 5.18 28.69
N THR A 362 -23.55 5.78 27.52
CA THR A 362 -24.74 5.54 26.69
C THR A 362 -24.57 4.33 25.77
N THR A 363 -23.36 4.15 25.21
CA THR A 363 -23.09 3.10 24.23
C THR A 363 -22.25 1.94 24.78
N GLY A 364 -21.54 2.16 25.90
CA GLY A 364 -20.58 1.21 26.47
C GLY A 364 -19.28 1.10 25.66
N LEU A 365 -19.08 1.94 24.63
CA LEU A 365 -17.91 1.90 23.77
C LEU A 365 -16.79 2.82 24.29
N PRO A 366 -15.52 2.44 24.15
CA PRO A 366 -14.40 3.31 24.48
C PRO A 366 -14.30 4.48 23.50
N TYR A 367 -13.84 5.62 24.00
CA TYR A 367 -13.49 6.80 23.22
C TYR A 367 -12.31 7.50 23.86
N ASN A 368 -11.57 8.27 23.05
CA ASN A 368 -10.49 9.12 23.52
C ASN A 368 -10.88 10.59 23.33
N ASP A 369 -10.52 11.44 24.27
CA ASP A 369 -10.67 12.88 24.11
C ASP A 369 -9.45 13.64 24.60
N ILE A 370 -9.40 14.90 24.23
CA ILE A 370 -8.51 15.91 24.85
C ILE A 370 -9.32 16.71 25.85
N MET A 371 -8.75 16.88 27.05
CA MET A 371 -9.29 17.70 28.10
C MET A 371 -8.26 18.70 28.58
N ALA A 372 -8.58 19.99 28.53
CA ALA A 372 -7.85 21.08 29.18
C ALA A 372 -8.74 21.67 30.30
N PRO A 373 -8.64 21.19 31.55
CA PRO A 373 -9.59 21.51 32.60
C PRO A 373 -9.47 22.94 33.12
N ALA A 374 -8.26 23.50 33.11
CA ALA A 374 -7.97 24.87 33.55
C ALA A 374 -6.67 25.34 32.90
N PRO A 375 -6.68 25.76 31.64
CA PRO A 375 -5.47 26.03 30.87
C PRO A 375 -4.62 27.22 31.39
N GLY A 376 -5.11 27.95 32.36
CA GLY A 376 -4.36 29.03 33.04
C GLY A 376 -4.35 30.37 32.30
N ALA A 377 -4.79 30.40 31.05
CA ALA A 377 -4.91 31.61 30.25
C ALA A 377 -6.27 31.68 29.58
N ALA A 378 -6.78 32.89 29.36
CA ALA A 378 -7.98 33.10 28.55
C ALA A 378 -7.74 32.67 27.10
N GLN A 379 -8.78 32.15 26.47
CA GLN A 379 -8.72 31.74 25.08
C GLN A 379 -7.58 30.77 24.76
N PHE A 380 -7.36 29.77 25.61
CA PHE A 380 -6.56 28.60 25.22
C PHE A 380 -7.12 28.03 23.92
N TYR A 381 -6.26 27.65 23.01
CA TYR A 381 -6.71 27.10 21.73
C TYR A 381 -5.89 25.87 21.31
N MET A 382 -6.52 25.06 20.50
CA MET A 382 -5.91 23.96 19.76
C MET A 382 -6.15 24.11 18.28
N THR A 383 -5.18 23.72 17.47
CA THR A 383 -5.28 23.79 16.01
C THR A 383 -5.31 22.40 15.40
N TYR A 384 -6.04 22.29 14.31
CA TYR A 384 -6.22 21.07 13.52
C TYR A 384 -6.10 21.40 12.04
N ALA A 385 -5.98 20.37 11.20
CA ALA A 385 -6.02 20.47 9.74
C ALA A 385 -6.89 19.38 9.15
N ALA A 386 -7.53 19.67 8.02
CA ALA A 386 -8.29 18.71 7.24
C ALA A 386 -7.68 18.56 5.85
N LYS A 387 -7.57 17.34 5.36
CA LYS A 387 -7.05 17.04 4.01
C LYS A 387 -8.19 16.61 3.09
N ASP A 388 -7.98 16.80 1.78
CA ASP A 388 -8.86 16.31 0.72
C ASP A 388 -10.33 16.74 0.85
N MET A 389 -10.56 17.98 1.31
CA MET A 389 -11.92 18.52 1.42
C MET A 389 -12.52 18.79 0.04
N PHE A 390 -13.76 18.39 -0.15
CA PHE A 390 -14.51 18.55 -1.39
C PHE A 390 -15.05 19.99 -1.55
N SER A 391 -15.26 20.43 -2.79
CA SER A 391 -15.95 21.71 -3.08
C SER A 391 -17.47 21.50 -2.95
N THR A 392 -17.97 21.55 -1.73
CA THR A 392 -19.39 21.42 -1.40
C THR A 392 -19.71 22.09 -0.06
N THR A 393 -20.97 22.10 0.30
CA THR A 393 -21.42 22.49 1.64
C THR A 393 -21.11 21.38 2.65
N TYR A 394 -20.62 21.76 3.82
CA TYR A 394 -20.36 20.83 4.92
C TYR A 394 -21.25 21.15 6.12
N LYS A 395 -21.87 20.11 6.70
CA LYS A 395 -22.40 20.16 8.07
C LYS A 395 -21.26 19.82 9.02
N VAL A 396 -21.04 20.66 10.02
CA VAL A 396 -19.95 20.52 10.98
C VAL A 396 -20.49 20.16 12.34
N TYR A 397 -19.94 19.09 12.88
CA TYR A 397 -20.24 18.63 14.24
C TYR A 397 -18.94 18.60 15.05
N TRP A 398 -19.08 18.80 16.33
CA TRP A 398 -18.11 18.34 17.31
C TRP A 398 -18.72 17.33 18.26
N ARG A 399 -17.92 16.44 18.79
CA ARG A 399 -18.21 15.67 20.00
C ARG A 399 -17.27 16.17 21.08
N ALA A 400 -17.81 16.97 21.99
CA ALA A 400 -17.13 17.59 23.11
C ALA A 400 -17.86 17.19 24.37
N ILE A 401 -17.18 16.59 25.35
CA ILE A 401 -17.83 15.93 26.49
C ILE A 401 -17.41 16.63 27.79
N ASN A 402 -18.38 17.24 28.46
CA ASN A 402 -18.20 17.88 29.75
C ASN A 402 -18.69 16.90 30.86
N ASP A 403 -17.83 15.99 31.25
CA ASP A 403 -18.10 14.95 32.26
C ASP A 403 -17.66 15.33 33.68
N GLN A 404 -16.84 16.38 33.82
CA GLN A 404 -16.19 16.74 35.08
C GLN A 404 -16.85 17.94 35.79
N LEU A 405 -17.55 18.79 35.08
CA LEU A 405 -18.15 20.00 35.64
C LEU A 405 -19.65 19.83 35.83
N THR A 406 -20.23 20.70 36.67
CA THR A 406 -21.67 20.74 36.95
C THR A 406 -22.38 21.87 36.20
N VAL A 407 -21.63 22.65 35.43
CA VAL A 407 -22.14 23.75 34.61
C VAL A 407 -21.64 23.61 33.18
N PRO A 408 -22.37 24.10 32.17
CA PRO A 408 -21.89 24.11 30.81
C PRO A 408 -20.59 24.88 30.64
N ILE A 409 -19.76 24.46 29.69
CA ILE A 409 -18.56 25.19 29.28
C ILE A 409 -18.77 25.77 27.90
N SER A 410 -18.10 26.87 27.60
CA SER A 410 -18.26 27.57 26.32
C SER A 410 -16.98 27.43 25.50
N GLN A 411 -17.09 26.98 24.25
CA GLN A 411 -15.97 26.89 23.30
C GLN A 411 -16.41 27.29 21.90
N ARG A 412 -15.44 27.65 21.03
CA ARG A 412 -15.67 28.21 19.71
C ARG A 412 -14.84 27.49 18.67
N LEU A 413 -15.45 27.17 17.52
CA LEU A 413 -14.75 26.62 16.39
C LEU A 413 -14.67 27.64 15.25
N GLN A 414 -13.46 27.81 14.69
CA GLN A 414 -13.21 28.55 13.46
C GLN A 414 -12.53 27.63 12.44
N VAL A 415 -12.94 27.73 11.18
CA VAL A 415 -12.45 26.90 10.08
C VAL A 415 -11.80 27.80 9.05
N GLY A 416 -10.57 27.46 8.63
CA GLY A 416 -9.78 28.23 7.66
C GLY A 416 -9.18 29.49 8.25
N GLY A 417 -8.65 30.33 7.38
CA GLY A 417 -7.98 31.57 7.75
C GLY A 417 -6.50 31.39 8.09
N LYS A 418 -5.95 32.40 8.77
CA LYS A 418 -4.56 32.40 9.23
C LYS A 418 -4.49 32.86 10.69
N LEU A 419 -3.71 32.14 11.49
CA LEU A 419 -3.44 32.56 12.86
C LEU A 419 -2.60 33.85 12.84
N GLN A 420 -3.05 34.85 13.55
CA GLN A 420 -2.39 36.14 13.71
C GLN A 420 -2.11 36.39 15.19
N ILE A 421 -0.90 36.80 15.49
CA ILE A 421 -0.46 37.19 16.82
C ILE A 421 -0.06 38.65 16.77
N THR A 422 -0.79 39.50 17.49
CA THR A 422 -0.51 40.92 17.60
C THR A 422 -0.35 41.28 19.07
N GLY A 423 0.90 41.35 19.53
CA GLY A 423 1.19 41.47 20.95
C GLY A 423 0.69 40.26 21.74
N ILE A 424 -0.21 40.50 22.69
CA ILE A 424 -0.85 39.45 23.50
C ILE A 424 -2.16 38.93 22.89
N VAL A 425 -2.63 39.53 21.81
CA VAL A 425 -3.89 39.14 21.14
C VAL A 425 -3.60 38.11 20.07
N ILE A 426 -4.26 36.98 20.17
CA ILE A 426 -4.23 35.92 19.16
C ILE A 426 -5.62 35.83 18.53
N SER A 427 -5.67 35.78 17.21
CA SER A 427 -6.92 35.73 16.45
C SER A 427 -6.72 34.91 15.17
N VAL A 428 -7.83 34.52 14.55
CA VAL A 428 -7.82 33.95 13.20
C VAL A 428 -8.30 35.02 12.23
N LEU A 429 -7.43 35.38 11.29
CA LEU A 429 -7.73 36.34 10.23
C LEU A 429 -8.43 35.64 9.06
N ASN A 430 -9.53 36.21 8.61
CA ASN A 430 -10.31 35.75 7.44
C ASN A 430 -10.67 34.24 7.50
N PRO A 431 -11.31 33.75 8.56
CA PRO A 431 -11.78 32.39 8.57
C PRO A 431 -12.82 32.15 7.47
N LEU A 432 -12.82 30.95 6.88
CA LEU A 432 -13.90 30.52 5.97
C LEU A 432 -15.23 30.48 6.70
N LYS A 433 -15.19 30.03 7.96
CA LYS A 433 -16.36 30.00 8.85
C LYS A 433 -15.95 30.22 10.31
N ASP A 434 -16.71 31.02 10.98
CA ASP A 434 -16.73 31.18 12.43
C ASP A 434 -18.10 30.73 12.95
N PHE A 435 -18.11 29.71 13.81
CA PHE A 435 -19.36 29.18 14.40
C PHE A 435 -19.74 29.90 15.69
N GLY A 436 -18.90 30.87 16.16
CA GLY A 436 -19.10 31.53 17.44
C GLY A 436 -18.93 30.61 18.64
N TYR A 437 -19.15 31.15 19.83
CA TYR A 437 -19.14 30.36 21.05
C TYR A 437 -20.42 29.51 21.16
N LYS A 438 -20.27 28.27 21.55
CA LYS A 438 -21.36 27.32 21.81
C LYS A 438 -21.11 26.62 23.13
N ASP A 439 -22.20 26.31 23.84
CA ASP A 439 -22.13 25.59 25.09
C ASP A 439 -21.94 24.09 24.86
N VAL A 440 -21.04 23.50 25.64
CA VAL A 440 -20.89 22.05 25.81
C VAL A 440 -21.62 21.68 27.09
N LEU A 441 -22.75 21.03 26.92
CA LEU A 441 -23.65 20.68 28.03
C LEU A 441 -23.03 19.60 28.92
N VAL A 442 -23.43 19.60 30.19
CA VAL A 442 -22.97 18.62 31.18
C VAL A 442 -23.46 17.23 30.81
N LYS A 443 -22.54 16.26 30.71
CA LYS A 443 -22.82 14.85 30.43
C LYS A 443 -23.62 14.60 29.14
N ASP A 444 -23.48 15.48 28.15
CA ASP A 444 -23.99 15.23 26.80
C ASP A 444 -22.88 14.53 25.98
N TYR A 445 -23.15 13.28 25.62
CA TYR A 445 -22.22 12.42 24.86
C TYR A 445 -22.53 12.42 23.35
N ASN A 446 -23.53 13.15 22.91
CA ASN A 446 -23.93 13.21 21.50
C ASN A 446 -23.09 14.21 20.68
N PRO A 447 -22.90 13.95 19.39
CA PRO A 447 -22.33 14.95 18.50
C PRO A 447 -23.26 16.15 18.36
N PHE A 448 -22.72 17.37 18.59
CA PHE A 448 -23.46 18.62 18.48
C PHE A 448 -23.26 19.25 17.11
N LEU A 449 -24.35 19.60 16.40
CA LEU A 449 -24.29 20.31 15.11
C LEU A 449 -23.98 21.79 15.34
N LEU A 450 -22.82 22.24 14.89
CA LEU A 450 -22.39 23.65 14.94
C LEU A 450 -23.06 24.50 13.86
N GLY A 451 -23.35 23.93 12.69
CA GLY A 451 -23.91 24.60 11.53
C GLY A 451 -23.29 24.13 10.22
N SER A 452 -23.37 24.95 9.19
CA SER A 452 -22.85 24.62 7.86
C SER A 452 -21.97 25.73 7.31
N PHE A 453 -21.09 25.36 6.35
CA PHE A 453 -20.31 26.31 5.56
C PHE A 453 -19.98 25.70 4.19
N ASP A 454 -19.64 26.56 3.22
CA ASP A 454 -19.34 26.20 1.84
C ASP A 454 -17.83 26.22 1.59
N ILE A 455 -17.36 25.20 0.87
CA ILE A 455 -16.03 25.16 0.26
C ILE A 455 -16.20 25.28 -1.24
N THR A 456 -15.65 26.32 -1.84
CA THR A 456 -15.76 26.61 -3.28
C THR A 456 -14.63 25.96 -4.10
N GLN A 457 -13.46 25.77 -3.48
CA GLN A 457 -12.28 25.12 -4.08
C GLN A 457 -11.89 23.94 -3.22
N SER A 458 -11.83 22.75 -3.81
CA SER A 458 -11.42 21.54 -3.09
C SER A 458 -9.95 21.61 -2.67
N GLY A 459 -9.60 20.95 -1.57
CA GLY A 459 -8.22 20.90 -1.09
C GLY A 459 -8.10 20.77 0.41
N ASN A 460 -6.98 21.19 0.94
CA ASN A 460 -6.73 21.13 2.38
C ASN A 460 -7.26 22.37 3.09
N ILE A 461 -7.69 22.19 4.31
CA ILE A 461 -7.89 23.27 5.28
C ILE A 461 -6.74 23.17 6.28
N ASP A 462 -5.74 24.04 6.13
CA ASP A 462 -4.50 23.95 6.91
C ASP A 462 -4.67 24.47 8.34
N LEU A 463 -5.75 25.21 8.63
CA LEU A 463 -6.05 25.72 9.96
C LEU A 463 -7.53 25.53 10.31
N ILE A 464 -7.77 24.81 11.39
CA ILE A 464 -9.04 24.75 12.10
C ILE A 464 -8.70 25.05 13.56
N THR A 465 -9.35 26.05 14.17
CA THR A 465 -9.00 26.47 15.52
C THR A 465 -10.17 26.27 16.47
N LEU A 466 -9.94 25.48 17.51
CA LEU A 466 -10.87 25.27 18.61
C LEU A 466 -10.39 26.11 19.81
N TRP A 467 -11.22 27.03 20.27
CA TRP A 467 -10.93 27.95 21.35
C TRP A 467 -11.69 27.57 22.62
N ALA A 468 -11.04 27.61 23.75
CA ALA A 468 -11.69 27.68 25.06
C ALA A 468 -12.41 29.03 25.22
N GLY A 469 -13.28 29.13 26.21
CA GLY A 469 -13.99 30.37 26.52
C GLY A 469 -13.07 31.52 26.88
N THR A 470 -13.68 32.73 27.03
CA THR A 470 -12.96 33.99 27.19
C THR A 470 -12.37 34.22 28.58
N VAL A 471 -12.66 33.34 29.54
CA VAL A 471 -12.14 33.45 30.93
C VAL A 471 -10.96 32.51 31.10
N ALA A 472 -9.94 32.90 31.84
CA ALA A 472 -8.67 32.18 32.00
C ALA A 472 -8.78 30.72 32.51
N LYS A 473 -9.88 30.38 33.16
CA LYS A 473 -10.12 29.02 33.70
C LYS A 473 -11.15 28.23 32.90
N ASN A 474 -11.58 28.72 31.73
CA ASN A 474 -12.54 27.98 30.90
C ASN A 474 -11.89 26.70 30.36
N PRO A 475 -12.49 25.55 30.61
CA PRO A 475 -12.03 24.30 30.03
C PRO A 475 -12.21 24.25 28.53
N LEU A 476 -11.48 23.34 27.89
CA LEU A 476 -11.69 22.91 26.53
C LEU A 476 -11.71 21.38 26.51
N THR A 477 -12.66 20.81 25.78
CA THR A 477 -12.76 19.37 25.60
C THR A 477 -13.11 19.02 24.15
N ILE A 478 -12.58 17.95 23.64
CA ILE A 478 -12.90 17.46 22.29
C ILE A 478 -12.51 15.98 22.13
N ASP A 479 -13.48 15.18 21.74
CA ASP A 479 -13.29 13.85 21.23
C ASP A 479 -12.98 13.92 19.72
N TYR A 480 -13.91 14.48 18.93
CA TYR A 480 -13.64 14.68 17.50
C TYR A 480 -14.39 15.90 16.90
N LEU A 481 -13.87 16.35 15.78
CA LEU A 481 -14.55 17.20 14.80
C LEU A 481 -14.99 16.35 13.61
N LYS A 482 -16.25 16.52 13.15
CA LYS A 482 -16.78 15.78 12.01
C LYS A 482 -17.37 16.73 10.99
N PHE A 483 -16.85 16.64 9.76
CA PHE A 483 -17.26 17.42 8.60
C PHE A 483 -18.00 16.48 7.64
N VAL A 484 -19.30 16.66 7.49
CA VAL A 484 -20.16 15.83 6.64
C VAL A 484 -20.46 16.59 5.36
N PRO A 485 -19.92 16.15 4.20
CA PRO A 485 -20.18 16.81 2.93
C PRO A 485 -21.63 16.63 2.50
N ASP A 486 -22.22 17.66 1.93
CA ASP A 486 -23.54 17.59 1.32
C ASP A 486 -23.40 17.06 -0.11
N VAL A 487 -24.12 15.97 -0.40
CA VAL A 487 -24.17 15.37 -1.74
C VAL A 487 -25.30 16.06 -2.48
N LYS A 488 -24.94 16.98 -3.40
CA LYS A 488 -25.92 17.61 -4.28
C LYS A 488 -26.61 16.50 -5.10
N LYS A 489 -27.92 16.44 -5.02
CA LYS A 489 -28.74 15.52 -5.80
C LYS A 489 -28.78 15.90 -7.27
#